data_f90b91d05497d819f5835cebc8187aae
#
_entry.id   f90b91d05497d819f5835cebc8187aae
#
_cell.length_a   1.000
_cell.length_b   1.000
_cell.length_c   1.000
_cell.angle_alpha   90.00
_cell.angle_beta   90.00
_cell.angle_gamma   90.00
#
_symmetry.space_group_name_H-M   'P 1'
#
loop_
_entity.id
_entity.type
_entity.pdbx_description
1 polymer ?
#
loop_
_entity_poly.entity_id
_entity_poly.type
_entity_poly.pdbx_seq_one_letter_code
_entity_poly.pdbx_strand_id
1 'polypeptide(L)'
;AASDVYKRQPLWTATATLAGGKVVHYICDEQSDWYPDIEDIRSKITDRTKAIVIINPNNPTGAVYPKEVLEQIAQIAREKELIIFSDEIYDRLVMDDYKHTSIASLAPDVFCVTFSGLSKSHMIAGFRIGWMILSGAKDRAKGYIEGIKMLSSMRLCSNVPAQAIVQTALGGYQSVTEYIKPGGRVYEQRECIYNALKDIPGISVVKPHAAFYIFPKLDIEKFNITDDEQFACLLYTSDAAD
;
A
#
# COMPACT_ATOMS: atom_id res chain seq x y z
N ALA A 1 19.83 -7.35 4.15
CA ALA A 1 19.04 -8.01 5.22
C ALA A 1 17.95 -7.09 5.75
N ALA A 2 18.25 -5.81 6.10
CA ALA A 2 17.24 -4.86 6.58
C ALA A 2 16.09 -4.63 5.57
N SER A 3 16.35 -4.78 4.28
CA SER A 3 15.33 -4.65 3.23
C SER A 3 14.24 -5.73 3.26
N ASP A 4 14.49 -6.89 3.87
CA ASP A 4 13.55 -8.01 3.83
C ASP A 4 12.50 -7.97 4.94
N VAL A 5 12.77 -7.33 6.06
CA VAL A 5 11.84 -7.26 7.21
C VAL A 5 10.72 -6.26 6.94
N TYR A 6 11.01 -5.14 6.29
CA TYR A 6 10.05 -4.07 6.03
C TYR A 6 9.30 -4.19 4.70
N LYS A 7 9.76 -5.00 3.76
CA LYS A 7 9.04 -5.30 2.51
C LYS A 7 7.80 -6.19 2.70
N ARG A 8 7.63 -6.74 3.89
CA ARG A 8 6.50 -7.61 4.23
C ARG A 8 5.44 -6.78 4.92
N GLN A 9 4.40 -6.37 4.22
CA GLN A 9 3.21 -5.96 4.95
C GLN A 9 2.75 -7.15 5.79
N PRO A 10 2.90 -7.11 7.12
CA PRO A 10 2.66 -8.28 7.96
C PRO A 10 1.25 -8.85 7.77
N LEU A 11 0.28 -7.98 7.51
CA LEU A 11 -1.12 -8.34 7.32
C LEU A 11 -1.33 -9.25 6.09
N TRP A 12 -0.82 -8.85 4.92
CA TRP A 12 -0.99 -9.64 3.69
C TRP A 12 -0.24 -10.96 3.77
N THR A 13 0.99 -10.93 4.27
CA THR A 13 1.80 -12.15 4.48
C THR A 13 1.12 -13.08 5.48
N ALA A 14 0.69 -12.55 6.62
CA ALA A 14 0.04 -13.35 7.66
C ALA A 14 -1.28 -13.95 7.18
N THR A 15 -2.15 -13.17 6.54
CA THR A 15 -3.47 -13.65 6.09
C THR A 15 -3.34 -14.69 4.99
N ALA A 16 -2.45 -14.50 4.02
CA ALA A 16 -2.22 -15.49 2.97
C ALA A 16 -1.62 -16.78 3.53
N THR A 17 -0.70 -16.68 4.49
CA THR A 17 -0.11 -17.86 5.15
C THR A 17 -1.14 -18.61 5.98
N LEU A 18 -1.98 -17.90 6.74
CA LEU A 18 -3.08 -18.52 7.52
C LEU A 18 -4.11 -19.22 6.62
N ALA A 19 -4.31 -18.71 5.40
CA ALA A 19 -5.15 -19.34 4.40
C ALA A 19 -4.49 -20.56 3.70
N GLY A 20 -3.28 -20.95 4.10
CA GLY A 20 -2.53 -22.07 3.52
C GLY A 20 -1.75 -21.69 2.25
N GLY A 21 -1.66 -20.40 1.92
CA GLY A 21 -0.91 -19.92 0.77
C GLY A 21 0.59 -19.77 1.07
N LYS A 22 1.41 -19.90 0.02
CA LYS A 22 2.81 -19.53 0.07
C LYS A 22 2.98 -18.13 -0.48
N VAL A 23 3.45 -17.21 0.36
CA VAL A 23 3.76 -15.83 -0.04
C VAL A 23 5.16 -15.77 -0.64
N VAL A 24 5.27 -15.07 -1.77
CA VAL A 24 6.54 -14.76 -2.44
C VAL A 24 6.57 -13.26 -2.68
N HIS A 25 7.59 -12.59 -2.16
CA HIS A 25 7.73 -11.15 -2.28
C HIS A 25 8.49 -10.78 -3.55
N TYR A 26 7.99 -9.78 -4.27
CA TYR A 26 8.73 -9.13 -5.34
C TYR A 26 9.50 -7.90 -4.81
N ILE A 27 10.50 -7.50 -5.57
CA ILE A 27 11.38 -6.39 -5.20
C ILE A 27 10.75 -5.06 -5.59
N CYS A 28 10.85 -4.09 -4.68
CA CYS A 28 10.70 -2.67 -4.98
C CYS A 28 12.00 -1.99 -4.56
N ASP A 29 12.70 -1.35 -5.50
CA ASP A 29 14.03 -0.80 -5.26
C ASP A 29 13.97 0.73 -5.09
N GLU A 30 14.78 1.24 -4.15
CA GLU A 30 14.98 2.66 -3.93
C GLU A 30 15.46 3.37 -5.20
N GLN A 31 16.36 2.74 -5.97
CA GLN A 31 16.89 3.30 -7.22
C GLN A 31 15.84 3.44 -8.34
N SER A 32 14.72 2.74 -8.19
CA SER A 32 13.56 2.80 -9.08
C SER A 32 12.36 3.48 -8.40
N ASP A 33 12.61 4.45 -7.53
CA ASP A 33 11.56 5.17 -6.79
C ASP A 33 10.59 4.26 -6.03
N TRP A 34 11.08 3.11 -5.58
CA TRP A 34 10.32 2.05 -4.92
C TRP A 34 9.22 1.42 -5.79
N TYR A 35 9.32 1.53 -7.11
CA TYR A 35 8.40 0.84 -8.00
C TYR A 35 8.67 -0.66 -8.05
N PRO A 36 7.63 -1.48 -8.27
CA PRO A 36 7.79 -2.91 -8.46
C PRO A 36 8.71 -3.25 -9.64
N ASP A 37 9.65 -4.14 -9.41
CA ASP A 37 10.46 -4.73 -10.46
C ASP A 37 9.64 -5.76 -11.23
N ILE A 38 9.32 -5.44 -12.47
CA ILE A 38 8.45 -6.24 -13.35
C ILE A 38 9.11 -7.57 -13.73
N GLU A 39 10.42 -7.57 -13.97
CA GLU A 39 11.15 -8.77 -14.31
C GLU A 39 11.25 -9.71 -13.10
N ASP A 40 11.47 -9.16 -11.91
CA ASP A 40 11.45 -9.92 -10.68
C ASP A 40 10.06 -10.54 -10.42
N ILE A 41 8.97 -9.79 -10.66
CA ILE A 41 7.61 -10.33 -10.59
C ILE A 41 7.46 -11.52 -11.55
N ARG A 42 7.83 -11.34 -12.83
CA ARG A 42 7.73 -12.39 -13.85
C ARG A 42 8.51 -13.64 -13.47
N SER A 43 9.71 -13.48 -12.95
CA SER A 43 10.60 -14.59 -12.58
C SER A 43 10.05 -15.45 -11.44
N LYS A 44 9.21 -14.86 -10.58
CA LYS A 44 8.65 -15.52 -9.38
C LYS A 44 7.29 -16.18 -9.60
N ILE A 45 6.65 -15.91 -10.73
CA ILE A 45 5.36 -16.52 -11.07
C ILE A 45 5.56 -17.96 -11.51
N THR A 46 4.71 -18.83 -10.98
CA THR A 46 4.65 -20.26 -11.32
C THR A 46 3.20 -20.66 -11.64
N ASP A 47 3.00 -21.87 -12.15
CA ASP A 47 1.64 -22.41 -12.41
C ASP A 47 0.76 -22.51 -11.14
N ARG A 48 1.37 -22.43 -9.97
CA ARG A 48 0.66 -22.40 -8.69
C ARG A 48 0.33 -21.00 -8.20
N THR A 49 0.85 -19.98 -8.83
CA THR A 49 0.53 -18.58 -8.47
C THR A 49 -0.94 -18.30 -8.75
N LYS A 50 -1.64 -17.70 -7.80
CA LYS A 50 -3.08 -17.41 -7.88
C LYS A 50 -3.41 -15.93 -7.92
N ALA A 51 -2.55 -15.11 -7.32
CA ALA A 51 -2.82 -13.68 -7.21
C ALA A 51 -1.54 -12.86 -7.14
N ILE A 52 -1.67 -11.59 -7.49
CA ILE A 52 -0.70 -10.53 -7.22
C ILE A 52 -1.35 -9.55 -6.25
N VAL A 53 -0.59 -9.14 -5.23
CA VAL A 53 -1.01 -8.09 -4.29
C VAL A 53 -0.21 -6.85 -4.59
N ILE A 54 -0.88 -5.72 -4.77
CA ILE A 54 -0.26 -4.40 -4.87
C ILE A 54 -0.83 -3.47 -3.80
N ILE A 55 0.00 -2.53 -3.36
CA ILE A 55 -0.38 -1.47 -2.43
C ILE A 55 0.01 -0.16 -3.09
N ASN A 56 -0.97 0.57 -3.58
CA ASN A 56 -0.73 1.79 -4.33
C ASN A 56 -1.81 2.85 -4.04
N PRO A 57 -1.42 4.01 -3.48
CA PRO A 57 -0.08 4.42 -3.08
C PRO A 57 0.52 3.55 -1.98
N ASN A 58 1.85 3.43 -1.97
CA ASN A 58 2.54 2.40 -1.20
C ASN A 58 2.76 2.78 0.27
N ASN A 59 2.53 1.82 1.12
CA ASN A 59 3.00 1.79 2.51
C ASN A 59 4.09 0.71 2.62
N PRO A 60 5.33 1.03 3.04
CA PRO A 60 5.75 2.24 3.77
C PRO A 60 6.51 3.30 2.94
N THR A 61 6.64 3.16 1.63
CA THR A 61 7.56 3.99 0.85
C THR A 61 6.98 5.35 0.42
N GLY A 62 5.65 5.48 0.41
CA GLY A 62 4.97 6.65 -0.13
C GLY A 62 5.03 6.78 -1.66
N ALA A 63 5.46 5.73 -2.35
CA ALA A 63 5.49 5.70 -3.81
C ALA A 63 4.09 5.69 -4.41
N VAL A 64 3.93 6.36 -5.55
CA VAL A 64 2.73 6.32 -6.39
C VAL A 64 3.13 5.65 -7.70
N TYR A 65 2.61 4.46 -7.96
CA TYR A 65 3.01 3.70 -9.13
C TYR A 65 2.50 4.35 -10.42
N PRO A 66 3.38 4.58 -11.40
CA PRO A 66 2.99 5.12 -12.70
C PRO A 66 2.03 4.18 -13.43
N LYS A 67 1.23 4.76 -14.31
CA LYS A 67 0.26 4.00 -15.10
C LYS A 67 0.92 2.86 -15.90
N GLU A 68 2.09 3.12 -16.44
CA GLU A 68 2.88 2.18 -17.24
C GLU A 68 3.30 0.93 -16.43
N VAL A 69 3.66 1.11 -15.17
CA VAL A 69 3.98 0.00 -14.25
C VAL A 69 2.71 -0.81 -13.93
N LEU A 70 1.61 -0.12 -13.67
CA LEU A 70 0.32 -0.79 -13.39
C LEU A 70 -0.19 -1.55 -14.62
N GLU A 71 -0.02 -1.03 -15.82
CA GLU A 71 -0.38 -1.70 -17.07
C GLU A 71 0.45 -2.97 -17.28
N GLN A 72 1.74 -2.96 -16.95
CA GLN A 72 2.59 -4.15 -17.03
C GLN A 72 2.16 -5.21 -16.01
N ILE A 73 1.81 -4.82 -14.78
CA ILE A 73 1.27 -5.74 -13.77
C ILE A 73 -0.07 -6.32 -14.24
N ALA A 74 -0.95 -5.49 -14.78
CA ALA A 74 -2.23 -5.93 -15.33
C ALA A 74 -2.04 -6.91 -16.50
N GLN A 75 -1.04 -6.67 -17.35
CA GLN A 75 -0.70 -7.57 -18.45
C GLN A 75 -0.21 -8.94 -17.95
N ILE A 76 0.65 -8.96 -16.91
CA ILE A 76 1.08 -10.21 -16.28
C ILE A 76 -0.11 -10.98 -15.70
N ALA A 77 -1.00 -10.28 -15.00
CA ALA A 77 -2.19 -10.90 -14.42
C ALA A 77 -3.12 -11.48 -15.50
N ARG A 78 -3.23 -10.82 -16.64
CA ARG A 78 -3.99 -11.30 -17.81
C ARG A 78 -3.37 -12.55 -18.42
N GLU A 79 -2.06 -12.54 -18.67
CA GLU A 79 -1.31 -13.65 -19.27
C GLU A 79 -1.33 -14.92 -18.41
N LYS A 80 -1.33 -14.73 -17.09
CA LYS A 80 -1.22 -15.81 -16.10
C LYS A 80 -2.53 -16.11 -15.38
N GLU A 81 -3.62 -15.49 -15.80
CA GLU A 81 -4.97 -15.63 -15.22
C GLU A 81 -4.99 -15.42 -13.70
N LEU A 82 -4.27 -14.40 -13.22
CA LEU A 82 -4.14 -14.11 -11.80
C LEU A 82 -5.24 -13.16 -11.32
N ILE A 83 -5.56 -13.26 -10.04
CA ILE A 83 -6.38 -12.27 -9.34
C ILE A 83 -5.48 -11.10 -8.93
N ILE A 84 -5.95 -9.87 -9.09
CA ILE A 84 -5.27 -8.69 -8.55
C ILE A 84 -5.97 -8.28 -7.26
N PHE A 85 -5.23 -8.26 -6.15
CA PHE A 85 -5.63 -7.60 -4.90
C PHE A 85 -4.93 -6.24 -4.84
N SER A 86 -5.72 -5.17 -4.82
CA SER A 86 -5.20 -3.79 -4.78
C SER A 86 -5.63 -3.09 -3.51
N ASP A 87 -4.66 -2.78 -2.64
CA ASP A 87 -4.88 -1.93 -1.47
C ASP A 87 -4.66 -0.47 -1.87
N GLU A 88 -5.74 0.29 -1.97
CA GLU A 88 -5.77 1.67 -2.43
C GLU A 88 -6.17 2.64 -1.30
N ILE A 89 -5.91 2.27 -0.05
CA ILE A 89 -6.34 3.07 1.12
C ILE A 89 -5.79 4.50 1.14
N TYR A 90 -4.70 4.77 0.40
CA TYR A 90 -4.06 6.09 0.30
C TYR A 90 -4.39 6.84 -1.00
N ASP A 91 -5.37 6.41 -1.77
CA ASP A 91 -5.77 6.96 -3.07
C ASP A 91 -5.96 8.48 -3.09
N ARG A 92 -6.41 9.07 -1.98
CA ARG A 92 -6.67 10.51 -1.81
C ARG A 92 -5.55 11.27 -1.11
N LEU A 93 -4.49 10.60 -0.70
CA LEU A 93 -3.34 11.19 -0.02
C LEU A 93 -2.14 11.27 -0.97
N VAL A 94 -2.35 11.84 -2.13
CA VAL A 94 -1.33 12.00 -3.18
C VAL A 94 -0.96 13.47 -3.29
N MET A 95 0.32 13.75 -3.27
CA MET A 95 0.92 15.09 -3.23
C MET A 95 1.62 15.43 -4.54
N ASP A 96 1.98 16.69 -4.65
CA ASP A 96 2.62 17.25 -5.84
C ASP A 96 1.71 17.08 -7.09
N ASP A 97 2.28 16.84 -8.25
CA ASP A 97 1.54 16.64 -9.51
C ASP A 97 1.21 15.16 -9.78
N TYR A 98 1.46 14.29 -8.80
CA TYR A 98 1.15 12.87 -8.93
C TYR A 98 -0.35 12.61 -8.87
N LYS A 99 -0.77 11.54 -9.54
CA LYS A 99 -2.18 11.11 -9.55
C LYS A 99 -2.27 9.61 -9.32
N HIS A 100 -3.14 9.23 -8.41
CA HIS A 100 -3.47 7.83 -8.25
C HIS A 100 -4.27 7.31 -9.44
N THR A 101 -3.92 6.13 -9.91
CA THR A 101 -4.69 5.37 -10.89
C THR A 101 -5.02 4.01 -10.29
N SER A 102 -6.29 3.68 -10.20
CA SER A 102 -6.70 2.33 -9.78
C SER A 102 -6.37 1.32 -10.88
N ILE A 103 -5.66 0.24 -10.51
CA ILE A 103 -5.33 -0.82 -11.47
C ILE A 103 -6.57 -1.48 -12.05
N ALA A 104 -7.65 -1.53 -11.32
CA ALA A 104 -8.93 -2.07 -11.78
C ALA A 104 -9.48 -1.31 -13.01
N SER A 105 -9.17 -0.02 -13.16
CA SER A 105 -9.56 0.78 -14.32
C SER A 105 -8.75 0.44 -15.58
N LEU A 106 -7.55 -0.13 -15.41
CA LEU A 106 -6.64 -0.52 -16.50
C LEU A 106 -6.83 -1.99 -16.91
N ALA A 107 -7.52 -2.76 -16.09
CA ALA A 107 -7.69 -4.21 -16.26
C ALA A 107 -9.17 -4.64 -16.15
N PRO A 108 -10.09 -4.13 -17.01
CA PRO A 108 -11.51 -4.44 -16.93
C PRO A 108 -11.82 -5.92 -17.24
N ASP A 109 -10.89 -6.63 -17.83
CA ASP A 109 -10.93 -8.04 -18.21
C ASP A 109 -10.23 -8.99 -17.21
N VAL A 110 -9.60 -8.45 -16.19
CA VAL A 110 -8.97 -9.21 -15.09
C VAL A 110 -9.84 -9.10 -13.83
N PHE A 111 -9.98 -10.18 -13.07
CA PHE A 111 -10.67 -10.10 -11.79
C PHE A 111 -9.84 -9.34 -10.77
N CYS A 112 -10.34 -8.18 -10.34
CA CYS A 112 -9.70 -7.30 -9.39
C CYS A 112 -10.53 -7.18 -8.11
N VAL A 113 -9.84 -7.17 -6.98
CA VAL A 113 -10.38 -6.92 -5.65
C VAL A 113 -9.69 -5.68 -5.09
N THR A 114 -10.40 -4.56 -5.08
CA THR A 114 -9.88 -3.27 -4.63
C THR A 114 -10.36 -2.98 -3.22
N PHE A 115 -9.44 -2.63 -2.34
CA PHE A 115 -9.70 -2.25 -0.94
C PHE A 115 -9.47 -0.77 -0.74
N SER A 116 -10.38 -0.13 -0.02
CA SER A 116 -10.23 1.25 0.44
C SER A 116 -11.08 1.50 1.69
N GLY A 117 -11.08 2.72 2.20
CA GLY A 117 -11.83 3.07 3.41
C GLY A 117 -11.63 4.52 3.81
N LEU A 118 -12.29 4.92 4.90
CA LEU A 118 -12.23 6.29 5.41
C LEU A 118 -11.07 6.53 6.39
N SER A 119 -10.37 5.46 6.80
CA SER A 119 -9.34 5.53 7.84
C SER A 119 -8.25 6.56 7.55
N LYS A 120 -7.86 6.70 6.29
CA LYS A 120 -6.77 7.57 5.84
C LYS A 120 -7.28 8.80 5.12
N SER A 121 -8.13 8.62 4.12
CA SER A 121 -8.71 9.71 3.33
C SER A 121 -9.48 10.74 4.15
N HIS A 122 -10.05 10.35 5.28
CA HIS A 122 -10.82 11.21 6.17
C HIS A 122 -10.26 11.31 7.59
N MET A 123 -9.07 10.73 7.84
CA MET A 123 -8.39 10.72 9.15
C MET A 123 -9.23 10.13 10.29
N ILE A 124 -10.13 9.18 9.98
CA ILE A 124 -11.05 8.58 10.94
C ILE A 124 -10.82 7.08 11.13
N ALA A 125 -9.57 6.70 11.32
CA ALA A 125 -9.20 5.29 11.51
C ALA A 125 -9.95 4.61 12.67
N GLY A 126 -10.35 5.36 13.69
CA GLY A 126 -11.13 4.87 14.83
C GLY A 126 -12.57 4.47 14.50
N PHE A 127 -13.13 4.93 13.39
CA PHE A 127 -14.47 4.54 12.95
C PHE A 127 -14.54 3.13 12.38
N ARG A 128 -13.40 2.52 12.07
CA ARG A 128 -13.29 1.14 11.59
C ARG A 128 -14.19 0.83 10.39
N ILE A 129 -14.16 1.67 9.38
CA ILE A 129 -14.95 1.53 8.16
C ILE A 129 -14.07 1.44 6.91
N GLY A 130 -14.33 0.44 6.11
CA GLY A 130 -13.69 0.19 4.83
C GLY A 130 -14.60 -0.62 3.92
N TRP A 131 -14.22 -0.75 2.69
CA TRP A 131 -14.97 -1.49 1.67
C TRP A 131 -14.03 -2.26 0.75
N MET A 132 -14.63 -3.22 0.08
CA MET A 132 -14.02 -4.02 -0.96
C MET A 132 -14.89 -3.93 -2.22
N ILE A 133 -14.25 -3.67 -3.37
CA ILE A 133 -14.93 -3.59 -4.66
C ILE A 133 -14.43 -4.75 -5.53
N LEU A 134 -15.36 -5.54 -6.05
CA LEU A 134 -15.09 -6.62 -6.98
C LEU A 134 -15.39 -6.16 -8.40
N SER A 135 -14.39 -6.20 -9.28
CA SER A 135 -14.50 -5.72 -10.65
C SER A 135 -13.86 -6.69 -11.67
N GLY A 136 -14.05 -6.41 -12.94
CA GLY A 136 -13.47 -7.19 -14.03
C GLY A 136 -14.15 -8.54 -14.26
N ALA A 137 -13.38 -9.58 -14.54
CA ALA A 137 -13.85 -10.92 -14.96
C ALA A 137 -14.55 -11.71 -13.84
N LYS A 138 -15.66 -11.21 -13.31
CA LYS A 138 -16.41 -11.82 -12.19
C LYS A 138 -16.92 -13.24 -12.52
N ASP A 139 -17.19 -13.52 -13.78
CA ASP A 139 -17.68 -14.84 -14.19
C ASP A 139 -16.67 -15.96 -13.93
N ARG A 140 -15.38 -15.66 -13.97
CA ARG A 140 -14.29 -16.58 -13.63
C ARG A 140 -14.10 -16.78 -12.13
N ALA A 141 -14.64 -15.86 -11.31
CA ALA A 141 -14.45 -15.82 -9.87
C ALA A 141 -15.75 -16.11 -9.07
N LYS A 142 -16.75 -16.76 -9.67
CA LYS A 142 -18.05 -17.00 -9.02
C LYS A 142 -17.93 -17.68 -7.67
N GLY A 143 -17.12 -18.74 -7.58
CA GLY A 143 -16.91 -19.46 -6.32
C GLY A 143 -16.24 -18.61 -5.24
N TYR A 144 -15.27 -17.76 -5.61
CA TYR A 144 -14.65 -16.81 -4.69
C TYR A 144 -15.66 -15.78 -4.19
N ILE A 145 -16.46 -15.21 -5.08
CA ILE A 145 -17.51 -14.23 -4.75
C ILE A 145 -18.55 -14.85 -3.80
N GLU A 146 -18.95 -16.09 -4.05
CA GLU A 146 -19.89 -16.81 -3.18
C GLU A 146 -19.27 -17.04 -1.81
N GLY A 147 -18.01 -17.47 -1.73
CA GLY A 147 -17.30 -17.64 -0.47
C GLY A 147 -17.24 -16.32 0.34
N ILE A 148 -16.98 -15.19 -0.29
CA ILE A 148 -17.01 -13.88 0.37
C ILE A 148 -18.41 -13.56 0.93
N LYS A 149 -19.48 -13.82 0.14
CA LYS A 149 -20.85 -13.62 0.60
C LYS A 149 -21.17 -14.49 1.82
N MET A 150 -20.75 -15.75 1.81
CA MET A 150 -20.93 -16.65 2.95
C MET A 150 -20.19 -16.12 4.19
N LEU A 151 -18.93 -15.72 4.08
CA LEU A 151 -18.17 -15.12 5.18
C LEU A 151 -18.81 -13.83 5.70
N SER A 152 -19.29 -12.98 4.80
CA SER A 152 -20.02 -11.76 5.15
C SER A 152 -21.30 -12.07 5.94
N SER A 153 -22.04 -13.10 5.52
CA SER A 153 -23.25 -13.55 6.20
C SER A 153 -22.96 -14.12 7.60
N MET A 154 -21.82 -14.78 7.76
CA MET A 154 -21.37 -15.26 9.08
C MET A 154 -20.97 -14.12 10.01
N ARG A 155 -20.38 -13.05 9.47
CA ARG A 155 -19.98 -11.86 10.25
C ARG A 155 -21.20 -11.03 10.69
N LEU A 156 -22.31 -11.08 9.92
CA LEU A 156 -23.54 -10.30 10.12
C LEU A 156 -23.29 -8.77 10.04
N CYS A 157 -23.85 -8.01 10.97
CA CYS A 157 -23.82 -6.55 10.93
C CYS A 157 -22.41 -6.00 11.18
N SER A 158 -21.97 -5.12 10.29
CA SER A 158 -20.80 -4.30 10.53
C SER A 158 -21.19 -3.05 11.34
N ASN A 159 -20.24 -2.15 11.60
CA ASN A 159 -20.45 -0.92 12.35
C ASN A 159 -21.47 -0.01 11.63
N VAL A 160 -22.74 -0.09 11.99
CA VAL A 160 -23.84 0.63 11.32
C VAL A 160 -23.66 2.15 11.38
N PRO A 161 -23.31 2.79 12.53
CA PRO A 161 -23.03 4.23 12.55
C PRO A 161 -21.95 4.66 11.56
N ALA A 162 -20.86 3.89 11.46
CA ALA A 162 -19.79 4.20 10.52
C ALA A 162 -20.20 3.97 9.06
N GLN A 163 -21.07 3.00 8.77
CA GLN A 163 -21.61 2.82 7.41
C GLN A 163 -22.51 3.99 6.99
N ALA A 164 -23.29 4.54 7.90
CA ALA A 164 -24.21 5.65 7.63
C ALA A 164 -23.48 6.94 7.16
N ILE A 165 -22.24 7.13 7.58
CA ILE A 165 -21.46 8.33 7.19
C ILE A 165 -20.75 8.18 5.85
N VAL A 166 -20.62 6.97 5.28
CA VAL A 166 -19.80 6.72 4.06
C VAL A 166 -20.27 7.58 2.91
N GLN A 167 -21.58 7.62 2.65
CA GLN A 167 -22.13 8.42 1.54
C GLN A 167 -21.81 9.91 1.71
N THR A 168 -22.00 10.44 2.89
CA THR A 168 -21.70 11.84 3.20
C THR A 168 -20.21 12.13 3.09
N ALA A 169 -19.37 11.25 3.61
CA ALA A 169 -17.93 11.39 3.54
C ALA A 169 -17.42 11.40 2.11
N LEU A 170 -17.90 10.46 1.28
CA LEU A 170 -17.44 10.36 -0.13
C LEU A 170 -18.01 11.47 -1.02
N GLY A 171 -19.25 11.90 -0.79
CA GLY A 171 -19.91 12.93 -1.58
C GLY A 171 -19.73 14.37 -1.07
N GLY A 172 -19.22 14.52 0.14
CA GLY A 172 -19.03 15.83 0.77
C GLY A 172 -17.68 16.47 0.47
N TYR A 173 -17.37 17.50 1.22
CA TYR A 173 -16.11 18.21 1.14
C TYR A 173 -14.95 17.29 1.54
N GLN A 174 -13.92 17.27 0.71
CA GLN A 174 -12.74 16.42 0.90
C GLN A 174 -11.63 17.19 1.62
N SER A 175 -11.72 17.31 2.93
CA SER A 175 -10.77 18.08 3.76
C SER A 175 -9.32 17.60 3.64
N VAL A 176 -9.10 16.34 3.28
CA VAL A 176 -7.76 15.80 3.06
C VAL A 176 -6.96 16.60 2.03
N THR A 177 -7.62 17.20 1.04
CA THR A 177 -6.97 18.03 0.03
C THR A 177 -6.28 19.26 0.62
N GLU A 178 -6.76 19.74 1.76
CA GLU A 178 -6.13 20.87 2.45
C GLU A 178 -4.85 20.47 3.20
N TYR A 179 -4.72 19.21 3.57
CA TYR A 179 -3.56 18.71 4.30
C TYR A 179 -2.38 18.33 3.37
N ILE A 180 -2.67 17.99 2.12
CA ILE A 180 -1.68 17.45 1.17
C ILE A 180 -1.17 18.46 0.15
N LYS A 181 -1.65 19.69 0.13
CA LYS A 181 -1.17 20.80 -0.70
C LYS A 181 -0.10 21.61 0.02
N PRO A 182 0.72 22.43 -0.70
CA PRO A 182 1.64 23.35 -0.07
C PRO A 182 0.97 24.22 1.00
N GLY A 183 1.59 24.30 2.18
CA GLY A 183 1.03 24.92 3.37
C GLY A 183 0.10 24.01 4.21
N GLY A 184 -0.25 22.85 3.71
CA GLY A 184 -1.02 21.85 4.45
C GLY A 184 -0.14 21.03 5.39
N ARG A 185 -0.72 20.59 6.51
CA ARG A 185 0.03 19.93 7.59
C ARG A 185 0.85 18.71 7.11
N VAL A 186 0.25 17.82 6.33
CA VAL A 186 0.92 16.58 5.87
C VAL A 186 2.04 16.93 4.89
N TYR A 187 1.77 17.90 4.00
CA TYR A 187 2.75 18.39 3.06
C TYR A 187 3.98 18.97 3.78
N GLU A 188 3.76 19.90 4.71
CA GLU A 188 4.84 20.57 5.44
C GLU A 188 5.64 19.60 6.32
N GLN A 189 4.98 18.64 6.95
CA GLN A 189 5.66 17.60 7.73
C GLN A 189 6.54 16.71 6.84
N ARG A 190 6.06 16.35 5.63
CA ARG A 190 6.86 15.60 4.66
C ARG A 190 8.10 16.40 4.23
N GLU A 191 7.93 17.68 3.86
CA GLU A 191 9.05 18.52 3.46
C GLU A 191 10.09 18.66 4.57
N CYS A 192 9.63 18.88 5.80
CA CYS A 192 10.50 19.01 6.96
C CYS A 192 11.35 17.75 7.17
N ILE A 193 10.73 16.59 7.26
CA ILE A 193 11.46 15.35 7.54
C ILE A 193 12.30 14.90 6.35
N TYR A 194 11.84 15.05 5.11
CA TYR A 194 12.61 14.73 3.92
C TYR A 194 13.88 15.57 3.84
N ASN A 195 13.76 16.88 4.04
CA ASN A 195 14.91 17.80 4.03
C ASN A 195 15.88 17.52 5.16
N ALA A 196 15.41 17.17 6.35
CA ALA A 196 16.26 16.80 7.47
C ALA A 196 17.04 15.50 7.20
N LEU A 197 16.38 14.47 6.67
CA LEU A 197 17.01 13.16 6.45
C LEU A 197 18.02 13.16 5.31
N LYS A 198 17.73 13.84 4.20
CA LYS A 198 18.61 13.84 3.00
C LYS A 198 19.99 14.47 3.27
N ASP A 199 20.09 15.35 4.28
CA ASP A 199 21.32 16.04 4.63
C ASP A 199 22.17 15.26 5.64
N ILE A 200 21.68 14.11 6.12
CA ILE A 200 22.45 13.26 7.05
C ILE A 200 23.36 12.32 6.25
N PRO A 201 24.69 12.43 6.41
CA PRO A 201 25.62 11.55 5.72
C PRO A 201 25.42 10.08 6.13
N GLY A 202 25.18 9.20 5.18
CA GLY A 202 24.91 7.78 5.41
C GLY A 202 23.41 7.44 5.42
N ILE A 203 22.55 8.42 5.17
CA ILE A 203 21.14 8.18 4.90
C ILE A 203 20.86 8.52 3.43
N SER A 204 20.19 7.63 2.74
CA SER A 204 19.53 7.91 1.46
C SER A 204 18.02 7.82 1.62
N VAL A 205 17.30 8.66 0.91
CA VAL A 205 15.85 8.73 1.01
C VAL A 205 15.23 9.20 -0.30
N VAL A 206 14.26 8.45 -0.79
CA VAL A 206 13.40 8.87 -1.89
C VAL A 206 12.28 9.73 -1.32
N LYS A 207 11.99 10.84 -1.98
CA LYS A 207 10.89 11.72 -1.56
C LYS A 207 9.55 11.01 -1.74
N PRO A 208 8.75 10.82 -0.68
CA PRO A 208 7.44 10.21 -0.83
C PRO A 208 6.45 11.17 -1.48
N HIS A 209 5.63 10.66 -2.40
CA HIS A 209 4.61 11.44 -3.10
C HIS A 209 3.18 11.14 -2.63
N ALA A 210 3.04 10.23 -1.67
CA ALA A 210 1.74 9.89 -1.10
C ALA A 210 1.85 9.37 0.33
N ALA A 211 0.70 9.17 0.95
CA ALA A 211 0.55 8.71 2.33
C ALA A 211 1.20 9.67 3.35
N PHE A 212 1.64 9.17 4.48
CA PHE A 212 2.36 9.94 5.52
C PHE A 212 3.53 9.13 6.07
N TYR A 213 4.22 8.45 5.18
CA TYR A 213 5.39 7.65 5.49
C TYR A 213 6.60 8.17 4.73
N ILE A 214 7.76 7.98 5.31
CA ILE A 214 9.04 8.12 4.66
C ILE A 214 9.87 6.89 4.96
N PHE A 215 10.61 6.40 3.97
CA PHE A 215 11.33 5.14 4.08
C PHE A 215 12.82 5.33 3.75
N PRO A 216 13.61 5.81 4.74
CA PRO A 216 15.04 6.03 4.57
C PRO A 216 15.81 4.72 4.57
N LYS A 217 16.89 4.67 3.81
CA LYS A 217 17.90 3.62 3.85
C LYS A 217 19.11 4.12 4.61
N LEU A 218 19.59 3.31 5.55
CA LEU A 218 20.75 3.63 6.36
C LEU A 218 21.97 2.83 5.90
N ASP A 219 23.12 3.49 5.86
CA ASP A 219 24.42 2.85 5.68
C ASP A 219 24.78 2.10 6.97
N ILE A 220 24.62 0.79 6.94
CA ILE A 220 24.80 -0.07 8.11
C ILE A 220 26.22 -0.07 8.64
N GLU A 221 27.23 0.10 7.78
CA GLU A 221 28.63 0.17 8.19
C GLU A 221 28.90 1.49 8.90
N LYS A 222 28.44 2.59 8.33
CA LYS A 222 28.64 3.93 8.89
C LYS A 222 27.97 4.11 10.24
N PHE A 223 26.78 3.55 10.43
CA PHE A 223 26.04 3.64 11.70
C PHE A 223 26.34 2.46 12.65
N ASN A 224 27.27 1.56 12.30
CA ASN A 224 27.60 0.35 13.06
C ASN A 224 26.36 -0.49 13.42
N ILE A 225 25.43 -0.60 12.47
CA ILE A 225 24.21 -1.39 12.66
C ILE A 225 24.54 -2.85 12.37
N THR A 226 24.57 -3.66 13.42
CA THR A 226 24.81 -5.11 13.32
C THR A 226 23.51 -5.92 13.39
N ASP A 227 22.47 -5.31 13.94
CA ASP A 227 21.15 -5.89 14.15
C ASP A 227 20.11 -4.77 14.04
N ASP A 228 19.19 -4.89 13.08
CA ASP A 228 18.19 -3.88 12.78
C ASP A 228 17.09 -3.80 13.85
N GLU A 229 16.78 -4.91 14.50
CA GLU A 229 15.82 -4.95 15.59
C GLU A 229 16.37 -4.21 16.84
N GLN A 230 17.63 -4.46 17.17
CA GLN A 230 18.30 -3.73 18.24
C GLN A 230 18.40 -2.24 17.93
N PHE A 231 18.73 -1.88 16.69
CA PHE A 231 18.79 -0.49 16.28
C PHE A 231 17.41 0.19 16.39
N ALA A 232 16.35 -0.48 15.93
CA ALA A 232 14.99 0.04 16.06
C ALA A 232 14.59 0.20 17.54
N CYS A 233 14.92 -0.76 18.40
CA CYS A 233 14.70 -0.67 19.84
C CYS A 233 15.47 0.51 20.46
N LEU A 234 16.70 0.73 20.05
CA LEU A 234 17.51 1.86 20.53
C LEU A 234 16.87 3.19 20.17
N LEU A 235 16.41 3.36 18.92
CA LEU A 235 15.71 4.57 18.48
C LEU A 235 14.40 4.80 19.25
N TYR A 236 13.71 3.72 19.59
CA TYR A 236 12.42 3.79 20.28
C TYR A 236 12.56 4.12 21.76
N THR A 237 13.68 3.74 22.36
CA THR A 237 13.96 3.92 23.80
C THR A 237 14.87 5.10 24.12
N SER A 238 15.69 5.55 23.14
CA SER A 238 16.39 6.82 23.26
C SER A 238 15.37 7.93 23.10
N ASP A 239 15.10 8.63 24.17
CA ASP A 239 14.15 9.73 24.21
C ASP A 239 14.65 10.86 23.32
N ALA A 240 14.23 10.85 22.08
CA ALA A 240 14.48 11.94 21.14
C ALA A 240 13.46 13.08 21.31
N ALA A 241 12.69 13.05 22.40
CA ALA A 241 11.58 13.99 22.67
C ALA A 241 11.90 15.02 23.76
N ASP A 242 13.15 15.06 24.28
CA ASP A 242 13.63 16.14 25.16
C ASP A 242 14.24 17.30 24.36
#